data_c19733e5a0a240fc6a07e729acd81339
#
_entry.id   c19733e5a0a240fc6a07e729acd81339
#
_cell.length_a   1.000
_cell.length_b   1.000
_cell.length_c   1.000
_cell.angle_alpha   90.00
_cell.angle_beta   90.00
_cell.angle_gamma   90.00
#
_symmetry.space_group_name_H-M   'P 1'
#
loop_
_entity.id
_entity.type
_entity.pdbx_description
1 polymer ?
#
loop_
_entity_poly.entity_id
_entity_poly.type
_entity_poly.pdbx_seq_one_letter_code
_entity_poly.pdbx_strand_id
1 'polypeptide(L)'
;MLALYEAKDVQDAVRLRLEHPEAQIIAGGTDVLVQMREGKRAGKALISIQGCREMRGVSLDEEENLRIGSLTTFSHITADPLIQRYINVLGEAVDMVGGPQIRNAGTIGGNTCNGVTSADSASTLHAWEAIVELTGVNGKRYLPIKDFYIKAGTVDINVAEGEIPVSYTHLRAHETGRNLV
;
A
#
# COMPACT_ATOMS: atom_id res chain seq x y z
N MET A 1 -14.75 6.94 17.20
CA MET A 1 -14.51 5.55 16.76
C MET A 1 -15.56 4.68 17.42
N LEU A 2 -16.30 3.89 16.64
CA LEU A 2 -17.35 3.00 17.18
C LEU A 2 -16.77 1.64 17.61
N ALA A 3 -15.85 1.09 16.82
CA ALA A 3 -15.17 -0.17 17.11
C ALA A 3 -13.80 -0.21 16.42
N LEU A 4 -12.91 -1.05 16.94
CA LEU A 4 -11.63 -1.42 16.32
C LEU A 4 -11.58 -2.93 16.21
N TYR A 5 -11.45 -3.41 14.98
CA TYR A 5 -11.21 -4.81 14.65
C TYR A 5 -9.75 -4.99 14.26
N GLU A 6 -9.11 -6.04 14.69
CA GLU A 6 -7.69 -6.30 14.42
C GLU A 6 -7.55 -7.57 13.60
N ALA A 7 -7.11 -7.42 12.35
CA ALA A 7 -6.81 -8.55 11.47
C ALA A 7 -5.46 -9.17 11.82
N LYS A 8 -5.40 -10.48 11.85
CA LYS A 8 -4.19 -11.27 12.17
C LYS A 8 -3.35 -11.55 10.92
N ASP A 9 -4.01 -11.71 9.79
CA ASP A 9 -3.46 -12.03 8.47
C ASP A 9 -4.36 -11.46 7.37
N VAL A 10 -3.96 -11.63 6.10
CA VAL A 10 -4.71 -11.15 4.94
C VAL A 10 -6.11 -11.76 4.85
N GLN A 11 -6.26 -13.06 5.15
CA GLN A 11 -7.55 -13.74 5.07
C GLN A 11 -8.53 -13.22 6.14
N ASP A 12 -8.01 -12.97 7.33
CA ASP A 12 -8.79 -12.38 8.41
C ASP A 12 -9.18 -10.92 8.08
N ALA A 13 -8.29 -10.16 7.43
CA ALA A 13 -8.59 -8.81 6.96
C ALA A 13 -9.70 -8.81 5.89
N VAL A 14 -9.66 -9.73 4.93
CA VAL A 14 -10.72 -9.92 3.93
C VAL A 14 -12.05 -10.28 4.60
N ARG A 15 -12.05 -11.23 5.55
CA ARG A 15 -13.23 -11.59 6.31
C ARG A 15 -13.84 -10.41 7.06
N LEU A 16 -13.02 -9.69 7.81
CA LEU A 16 -13.48 -8.51 8.56
C LEU A 16 -14.01 -7.41 7.65
N ARG A 17 -13.42 -7.25 6.45
CA ARG A 17 -13.88 -6.29 5.46
C ARG A 17 -15.27 -6.65 4.92
N LEU A 18 -15.56 -7.94 4.73
CA LEU A 18 -16.88 -8.43 4.31
C LEU A 18 -17.92 -8.28 5.42
N GLU A 19 -17.55 -8.58 6.66
CA GLU A 19 -18.44 -8.45 7.83
C GLU A 19 -18.76 -6.98 8.18
N HIS A 20 -17.83 -6.07 7.88
CA HIS A 20 -17.89 -4.64 8.22
C HIS A 20 -17.56 -3.75 7.01
N PRO A 21 -18.36 -3.77 5.93
CA PRO A 21 -18.05 -3.05 4.68
C PRO A 21 -17.98 -1.52 4.86
N GLU A 22 -18.66 -0.97 5.87
CA GLU A 22 -18.64 0.45 6.22
C GLU A 22 -17.39 0.86 7.03
N ALA A 23 -16.66 -0.11 7.62
CA ALA A 23 -15.49 0.17 8.41
C ALA A 23 -14.32 0.65 7.53
N GLN A 24 -13.51 1.54 8.09
CA GLN A 24 -12.34 2.07 7.42
C GLN A 24 -11.12 1.19 7.70
N ILE A 25 -10.44 0.74 6.65
CA ILE A 25 -9.13 0.08 6.80
C ILE A 25 -8.12 1.10 7.34
N ILE A 26 -7.35 0.67 8.34
CA ILE A 26 -6.24 1.44 8.89
C ILE A 26 -4.94 0.63 8.87
N ALA A 27 -3.92 1.21 8.26
CA ALA A 27 -2.53 0.76 8.31
C ALA A 27 -1.73 1.64 9.28
N GLY A 28 -0.87 2.54 8.80
CA GLY A 28 -0.10 3.47 9.63
C GLY A 28 -0.91 4.59 10.29
N GLY A 29 -2.12 4.84 9.81
CA GLY A 29 -3.05 5.81 10.40
C GLY A 29 -2.72 7.29 10.15
N THR A 30 -1.63 7.61 9.47
CA THR A 30 -1.13 8.98 9.28
C THR A 30 -2.10 9.90 8.54
N ASP A 31 -3.02 9.36 7.76
CA ASP A 31 -4.09 10.10 7.09
C ASP A 31 -5.46 9.83 7.74
N VAL A 32 -5.83 8.57 7.93
CA VAL A 32 -7.14 8.16 8.46
C VAL A 32 -7.45 8.80 9.81
N LEU A 33 -6.48 8.79 10.76
CA LEU A 33 -6.70 9.38 12.09
C LEU A 33 -6.79 10.91 12.05
N VAL A 34 -6.08 11.56 11.13
CA VAL A 34 -6.21 13.01 10.91
C VAL A 34 -7.61 13.34 10.39
N GLN A 35 -8.10 12.62 9.37
CA GLN A 35 -9.44 12.81 8.81
C GLN A 35 -10.55 12.54 9.86
N MET A 36 -10.35 11.54 10.74
CA MET A 36 -11.27 11.27 11.85
C MET A 36 -11.31 12.43 12.85
N ARG A 37 -10.15 12.99 13.20
CA ARG A 37 -10.04 14.15 14.09
C ARG A 37 -10.68 15.40 13.49
N GLU A 38 -10.57 15.58 12.17
CA GLU A 38 -11.20 16.69 11.44
C GLU A 38 -12.72 16.49 11.21
N GLY A 39 -13.28 15.37 11.68
CA GLY A 39 -14.71 15.07 11.54
C GLY A 39 -15.11 14.45 10.21
N LYS A 40 -14.24 14.41 9.20
CA LYS A 40 -14.55 13.86 7.86
C LYS A 40 -14.91 12.38 7.88
N ARG A 41 -14.34 11.62 8.81
CA ARG A 41 -14.59 10.18 9.02
C ARG A 41 -14.98 9.87 10.46
N ALA A 42 -15.60 10.84 11.16
CA ALA A 42 -16.03 10.68 12.53
C ALA A 42 -17.06 9.54 12.65
N GLY A 43 -17.00 8.81 13.77
CA GLY A 43 -17.97 7.75 14.09
C GLY A 43 -17.82 6.44 13.32
N LYS A 44 -16.83 6.29 12.41
CA LYS A 44 -16.59 5.02 11.72
C LYS A 44 -15.87 4.00 12.61
N ALA A 45 -16.19 2.71 12.39
CA ALA A 45 -15.39 1.60 12.87
C ALA A 45 -14.08 1.51 12.06
N LEU A 46 -13.05 0.92 12.63
CA LEU A 46 -11.77 0.70 12.00
C LEU A 46 -11.46 -0.79 11.91
N ILE A 47 -10.83 -1.22 10.80
CA ILE A 47 -10.19 -2.52 10.66
C ILE A 47 -8.68 -2.27 10.57
N SER A 48 -7.96 -2.63 11.63
CA SER A 48 -6.50 -2.57 11.65
C SER A 48 -5.92 -3.78 10.92
N ILE A 49 -5.09 -3.53 9.91
CA ILE A 49 -4.38 -4.57 9.19
C ILE A 49 -2.90 -4.69 9.63
N GLN A 50 -2.53 -4.04 10.72
CA GLN A 50 -1.14 -4.05 11.22
C GLN A 50 -0.64 -5.43 11.64
N GLY A 51 -1.55 -6.36 11.96
CA GLY A 51 -1.23 -7.76 12.29
C GLY A 51 -0.78 -8.59 11.09
N CYS A 52 -1.09 -8.17 9.85
CA CYS A 52 -0.81 -8.89 8.61
C CYS A 52 0.68 -8.80 8.26
N ARG A 53 1.50 -9.66 8.84
CA ARG A 53 2.97 -9.61 8.71
C ARG A 53 3.44 -9.88 7.29
N GLU A 54 2.73 -10.73 6.55
CA GLU A 54 2.99 -11.08 5.14
C GLU A 54 2.88 -9.90 4.17
N MET A 55 2.26 -8.80 4.61
CA MET A 55 2.14 -7.55 3.86
C MET A 55 3.31 -6.59 4.10
N ARG A 56 4.37 -7.03 4.79
CA ARG A 56 5.54 -6.20 5.13
C ARG A 56 6.79 -6.65 4.41
N GLY A 57 7.70 -5.70 4.20
CA GLY A 57 9.05 -5.95 3.70
C GLY A 57 9.17 -5.86 2.19
N VAL A 58 10.41 -6.00 1.75
CA VAL A 58 10.82 -5.99 0.36
C VAL A 58 11.52 -7.31 0.06
N SER A 59 11.22 -7.91 -1.07
CA SER A 59 11.82 -9.21 -1.47
C SER A 59 11.90 -9.31 -2.99
N LEU A 60 12.73 -10.24 -3.47
CA LEU A 60 12.65 -10.74 -4.84
C LEU A 60 11.85 -12.04 -4.84
N ASP A 61 11.00 -12.22 -5.85
CA ASP A 61 10.33 -13.49 -6.09
C ASP A 61 11.24 -14.46 -6.90
N GLU A 62 10.71 -15.64 -7.24
CA GLU A 62 11.47 -16.67 -7.99
C GLU A 62 11.84 -16.22 -9.40
N GLU A 63 11.15 -15.26 -9.96
CA GLU A 63 11.40 -14.67 -11.29
C GLU A 63 12.26 -13.40 -11.19
N GLU A 64 12.79 -13.11 -9.99
CA GLU A 64 13.57 -11.90 -9.66
C GLU A 64 12.80 -10.58 -9.82
N ASN A 65 11.46 -10.61 -9.74
CA ASN A 65 10.66 -9.41 -9.64
C ASN A 65 10.76 -8.82 -8.23
N LEU A 66 10.87 -7.50 -8.16
CA LEU A 66 10.90 -6.79 -6.86
C LEU A 66 9.47 -6.67 -6.32
N ARG A 67 9.23 -7.27 -5.16
CA ARG A 67 7.95 -7.22 -4.44
C ARG A 67 8.07 -6.37 -3.19
N ILE A 68 7.14 -5.41 -3.02
CA ILE A 68 7.05 -4.54 -1.84
C ILE A 68 5.68 -4.78 -1.18
N GLY A 69 5.67 -5.27 0.05
CA GLY A 69 4.44 -5.45 0.83
C GLY A 69 3.76 -4.12 1.14
N SER A 70 2.44 -4.07 1.08
CA SER A 70 1.67 -2.82 1.22
C SER A 70 1.78 -2.17 2.61
N LEU A 71 2.11 -2.94 3.65
CA LEU A 71 2.39 -2.42 5.00
C LEU A 71 3.85 -2.04 5.23
N THR A 72 4.69 -2.05 4.19
CA THR A 72 6.08 -1.57 4.31
C THR A 72 6.08 -0.07 4.50
N THR A 73 6.73 0.39 5.57
CA THR A 73 6.80 1.81 5.90
C THR A 73 7.76 2.56 4.98
N PHE A 74 7.60 3.87 4.86
CA PHE A 74 8.51 4.70 4.07
C PHE A 74 9.94 4.64 4.58
N SER A 75 10.14 4.68 5.90
CA SER A 75 11.48 4.54 6.49
C SER A 75 12.13 3.19 6.16
N HIS A 76 11.34 2.11 6.10
CA HIS A 76 11.86 0.81 5.66
C HIS A 76 12.26 0.87 4.18
N ILE A 77 11.39 1.38 3.30
CA ILE A 77 11.65 1.49 1.85
C ILE A 77 12.93 2.30 1.60
N THR A 78 13.10 3.45 2.26
CA THR A 78 14.30 4.30 2.10
C THR A 78 15.59 3.57 2.49
N ALA A 79 15.54 2.72 3.53
CA ALA A 79 16.72 2.03 4.06
C ALA A 79 16.99 0.65 3.43
N ASP A 80 16.05 0.11 2.65
CA ASP A 80 16.13 -1.26 2.15
C ASP A 80 17.15 -1.41 1.02
N PRO A 81 18.10 -2.38 1.12
CA PRO A 81 19.14 -2.57 0.12
C PRO A 81 18.61 -2.97 -1.28
N LEU A 82 17.48 -3.69 -1.36
CA LEU A 82 16.87 -4.04 -2.64
C LEU A 82 16.27 -2.80 -3.31
N ILE A 83 15.62 -1.91 -2.54
CA ILE A 83 15.14 -0.64 -3.06
C ILE A 83 16.29 0.21 -3.56
N GLN A 84 17.36 0.36 -2.77
CA GLN A 84 18.55 1.14 -3.16
C GLN A 84 19.22 0.59 -4.42
N ARG A 85 19.21 -0.73 -4.60
CA ARG A 85 19.80 -1.38 -5.76
C ARG A 85 18.95 -1.31 -7.02
N TYR A 86 17.63 -1.51 -6.90
CA TYR A 86 16.76 -1.72 -8.07
C TYR A 86 15.83 -0.55 -8.37
N ILE A 87 15.44 0.23 -7.35
CA ILE A 87 14.47 1.33 -7.50
C ILE A 87 14.78 2.48 -6.52
N ASN A 88 16.03 2.95 -6.46
CA ASN A 88 16.46 3.99 -5.53
C ASN A 88 15.59 5.25 -5.57
N VAL A 89 15.09 5.60 -6.77
CA VAL A 89 14.18 6.75 -6.96
C VAL A 89 12.91 6.63 -6.10
N LEU A 90 12.39 5.43 -5.86
CA LEU A 90 11.27 5.23 -4.92
C LEU A 90 11.71 5.56 -3.48
N GLY A 91 12.90 5.10 -3.07
CA GLY A 91 13.45 5.41 -1.75
C GLY A 91 13.59 6.92 -1.53
N GLU A 92 14.14 7.63 -2.51
CA GLU A 92 14.28 9.10 -2.49
C GLU A 92 12.91 9.80 -2.44
N ALA A 93 11.95 9.36 -3.27
CA ALA A 93 10.61 9.95 -3.31
C ALA A 93 9.88 9.82 -1.97
N VAL A 94 9.90 8.63 -1.36
CA VAL A 94 9.20 8.42 -0.08
C VAL A 94 9.94 9.04 1.11
N ASP A 95 11.23 9.33 0.99
CA ASP A 95 11.98 10.07 2.03
C ASP A 95 11.57 11.54 2.11
N MET A 96 10.95 12.07 1.06
CA MET A 96 10.38 13.42 1.06
C MET A 96 9.02 13.52 1.77
N VAL A 97 8.40 12.39 2.14
CA VAL A 97 7.08 12.37 2.78
C VAL A 97 7.17 12.84 4.21
N GLY A 98 6.66 14.02 4.52
CA GLY A 98 6.52 14.55 5.89
C GLY A 98 7.80 14.46 6.71
N GLY A 99 7.66 14.26 8.03
CA GLY A 99 8.79 14.06 8.95
C GLY A 99 9.03 12.58 9.29
N PRO A 100 10.12 12.27 10.03
CA PRO A 100 10.48 10.90 10.40
C PRO A 100 9.34 10.12 11.09
N GLN A 101 8.53 10.77 11.92
CA GLN A 101 7.41 10.14 12.59
C GLN A 101 6.34 9.66 11.59
N ILE A 102 6.08 10.45 10.56
CA ILE A 102 5.16 10.10 9.48
C ILE A 102 5.73 8.94 8.67
N ARG A 103 7.01 8.98 8.31
CA ARG A 103 7.66 7.92 7.53
C ARG A 103 7.78 6.59 8.27
N ASN A 104 7.93 6.63 9.60
CA ASN A 104 7.96 5.42 10.43
C ASN A 104 6.58 4.72 10.55
N ALA A 105 5.50 5.46 10.36
CA ALA A 105 4.13 4.94 10.45
C ALA A 105 3.44 4.80 9.10
N GLY A 106 3.64 5.76 8.19
CA GLY A 106 3.07 5.77 6.84
C GLY A 106 3.59 4.59 6.01
N THR A 107 2.68 3.95 5.27
CA THR A 107 2.96 2.76 4.48
C THR A 107 2.71 3.04 3.00
N ILE A 108 3.40 2.30 2.12
CA ILE A 108 3.21 2.46 0.69
C ILE A 108 1.78 2.14 0.27
N GLY A 109 1.16 1.10 0.85
CA GLY A 109 -0.24 0.75 0.61
C GLY A 109 -1.21 1.82 1.08
N GLY A 110 -0.99 2.42 2.26
CA GLY A 110 -1.82 3.52 2.74
C GLY A 110 -1.74 4.75 1.83
N ASN A 111 -0.56 5.06 1.33
CA ASN A 111 -0.31 6.19 0.43
C ASN A 111 -1.00 5.99 -0.93
N THR A 112 -0.84 4.83 -1.56
CA THR A 112 -1.47 4.52 -2.85
C THR A 112 -2.98 4.39 -2.74
N CYS A 113 -3.51 3.74 -1.68
CA CYS A 113 -4.96 3.58 -1.47
C CYS A 113 -5.68 4.87 -1.11
N ASN A 114 -4.97 5.89 -0.64
CA ASN A 114 -5.54 7.22 -0.46
C ASN A 114 -5.96 7.87 -1.79
N GLY A 115 -5.41 7.40 -2.91
CA GLY A 115 -5.80 7.80 -4.25
C GLY A 115 -5.41 9.23 -4.61
N VAL A 116 -4.57 9.87 -3.81
CA VAL A 116 -4.12 11.25 -4.08
C VAL A 116 -3.10 11.23 -5.21
N THR A 117 -3.40 11.94 -6.29
CA THR A 117 -2.57 11.99 -7.51
C THR A 117 -1.20 12.63 -7.29
N SER A 118 -1.07 13.45 -6.25
CA SER A 118 0.20 14.08 -5.83
C SER A 118 0.94 13.29 -4.74
N ALA A 119 0.58 12.02 -4.52
CA ALA A 119 1.32 11.16 -3.59
C ALA A 119 2.75 10.92 -4.11
N ASP A 120 3.74 11.14 -3.25
CA ASP A 120 5.17 11.10 -3.64
C ASP A 120 5.60 9.76 -4.26
N SER A 121 5.02 8.63 -3.81
CA SER A 121 5.28 7.32 -4.39
C SER A 121 4.57 7.07 -5.73
N ALA A 122 3.48 7.80 -6.05
CA ALA A 122 2.61 7.48 -7.16
C ALA A 122 3.33 7.61 -8.52
N SER A 123 4.04 8.71 -8.75
CA SER A 123 4.79 8.96 -9.99
C SER A 123 5.84 7.89 -10.24
N THR A 124 6.59 7.50 -9.20
CA THR A 124 7.62 6.48 -9.30
C THR A 124 7.00 5.10 -9.60
N LEU A 125 5.94 4.71 -8.88
CA LEU A 125 5.25 3.45 -9.13
C LEU A 125 4.65 3.38 -10.54
N HIS A 126 4.16 4.50 -11.09
CA HIS A 126 3.69 4.58 -12.47
C HIS A 126 4.83 4.45 -13.48
N ALA A 127 5.93 5.18 -13.27
CA ALA A 127 7.10 5.12 -14.16
C ALA A 127 7.72 3.72 -14.21
N TRP A 128 7.61 2.96 -13.12
CA TRP A 128 8.08 1.58 -12.99
C TRP A 128 7.02 0.54 -13.35
N GLU A 129 5.87 0.96 -13.88
CA GLU A 129 4.78 0.08 -14.30
C GLU A 129 4.41 -0.97 -13.24
N ALA A 130 4.37 -0.56 -11.98
CA ALA A 130 4.11 -1.45 -10.86
C ALA A 130 2.78 -2.18 -11.02
N ILE A 131 2.76 -3.46 -10.63
CA ILE A 131 1.56 -4.29 -10.56
C ILE A 131 1.07 -4.34 -9.11
N VAL A 132 -0.17 -4.00 -8.88
CA VAL A 132 -0.83 -4.10 -7.57
C VAL A 132 -1.43 -5.48 -7.42
N GLU A 133 -1.08 -6.20 -6.36
CA GLU A 133 -1.74 -7.44 -5.95
C GLU A 133 -2.86 -7.09 -4.97
N LEU A 134 -4.08 -7.43 -5.35
CA LEU A 134 -5.29 -7.35 -4.51
C LEU A 134 -5.71 -8.75 -4.10
N THR A 135 -6.11 -8.94 -2.85
CA THR A 135 -6.67 -10.20 -2.37
C THR A 135 -8.07 -9.96 -1.82
N GLY A 136 -9.02 -10.75 -2.28
CA GLY A 136 -10.42 -10.74 -1.87
C GLY A 136 -10.94 -12.15 -1.66
N VAL A 137 -12.25 -12.29 -1.43
CA VAL A 137 -12.91 -13.59 -1.20
C VAL A 137 -12.77 -14.54 -2.40
N ASN A 138 -12.68 -14.01 -3.61
CA ASN A 138 -12.54 -14.78 -4.84
C ASN A 138 -11.08 -15.09 -5.21
N GLY A 139 -10.11 -14.79 -4.32
CA GLY A 139 -8.70 -15.01 -4.54
C GLY A 139 -7.93 -13.72 -4.86
N LYS A 140 -6.88 -13.86 -5.67
CA LYS A 140 -5.98 -12.75 -6.02
C LYS A 140 -6.33 -12.13 -7.36
N ARG A 141 -6.24 -10.81 -7.44
CA ARG A 141 -6.32 -10.02 -8.67
C ARG A 141 -5.06 -9.17 -8.82
N TYR A 142 -4.52 -9.12 -10.01
CA TYR A 142 -3.35 -8.32 -10.34
C TYR A 142 -3.75 -7.20 -11.29
N LEU A 143 -3.37 -5.97 -10.97
CA LEU A 143 -3.79 -4.78 -11.69
C LEU A 143 -2.61 -3.85 -11.92
N PRO A 144 -2.31 -3.44 -13.17
CA PRO A 144 -1.33 -2.40 -13.40
C PRO A 144 -1.65 -1.13 -12.62
N ILE A 145 -0.63 -0.51 -12.03
CA ILE A 145 -0.82 0.70 -11.20
C ILE A 145 -1.57 1.82 -11.94
N LYS A 146 -1.39 1.95 -13.25
CA LYS A 146 -2.09 2.94 -14.10
C LYS A 146 -3.61 2.73 -14.11
N ASP A 147 -4.06 1.47 -13.96
CA ASP A 147 -5.47 1.10 -13.97
C ASP A 147 -6.05 1.08 -12.53
N PHE A 148 -5.18 1.12 -11.52
CA PHE A 148 -5.57 1.13 -10.11
C PHE A 148 -6.19 2.48 -9.69
N TYR A 149 -5.74 3.59 -10.26
CA TYR A 149 -6.29 4.91 -9.97
C TYR A 149 -7.44 5.25 -10.93
N ILE A 150 -8.68 5.27 -10.43
CA ILE A 150 -9.88 5.61 -11.22
C ILE A 150 -9.98 7.13 -11.41
N LYS A 151 -9.83 7.88 -10.31
CA LYS A 151 -9.83 9.35 -10.25
C LYS A 151 -9.21 9.81 -8.94
N ALA A 152 -8.96 11.10 -8.80
CA ALA A 152 -8.43 11.67 -7.55
C ALA A 152 -9.26 11.22 -6.34
N GLY A 153 -8.60 10.61 -5.36
CA GLY A 153 -9.21 10.07 -4.14
C GLY A 153 -9.99 8.75 -4.31
N THR A 154 -9.88 8.09 -5.47
CA THR A 154 -10.61 6.85 -5.75
C THR A 154 -9.71 5.85 -6.46
N VAL A 155 -9.62 4.65 -5.89
CA VAL A 155 -8.85 3.51 -6.43
C VAL A 155 -9.76 2.33 -6.73
N ASP A 156 -9.33 1.43 -7.62
CA ASP A 156 -10.07 0.24 -8.03
C ASP A 156 -9.89 -0.88 -7.01
N ILE A 157 -10.73 -0.85 -5.97
CA ILE A 157 -10.83 -1.88 -4.93
C ILE A 157 -12.28 -2.31 -4.82
N ASN A 158 -12.56 -3.59 -5.05
CA ASN A 158 -13.90 -4.15 -4.89
C ASN A 158 -14.21 -4.43 -3.41
N VAL A 159 -14.84 -3.46 -2.75
CA VAL A 159 -15.23 -3.56 -1.33
C VAL A 159 -16.22 -4.70 -1.09
N ALA A 160 -17.11 -5.00 -2.06
CA ALA A 160 -18.09 -6.07 -1.95
C ALA A 160 -17.45 -7.47 -1.96
N GLU A 161 -16.25 -7.60 -2.52
CA GLU A 161 -15.44 -8.83 -2.48
C GLU A 161 -14.40 -8.82 -1.35
N GLY A 162 -14.41 -7.81 -0.49
CA GLY A 162 -13.48 -7.67 0.62
C GLY A 162 -12.04 -7.39 0.17
N GLU A 163 -11.81 -6.88 -1.04
CA GLU A 163 -10.47 -6.68 -1.58
C GLU A 163 -9.59 -5.78 -0.71
N ILE A 164 -8.35 -6.23 -0.53
CA ILE A 164 -7.30 -5.52 0.19
C ILE A 164 -6.03 -5.56 -0.66
N PRO A 165 -5.36 -4.41 -0.89
CA PRO A 165 -4.06 -4.37 -1.55
C PRO A 165 -2.99 -5.00 -0.64
N VAL A 166 -2.32 -6.03 -1.16
CA VAL A 166 -1.33 -6.84 -0.41
C VAL A 166 0.09 -6.45 -0.75
N SER A 167 0.39 -6.23 -2.03
CA SER A 167 1.73 -5.86 -2.47
C SER A 167 1.75 -5.09 -3.79
N TYR A 168 2.94 -4.54 -4.07
CA TYR A 168 3.30 -3.88 -5.32
C TYR A 168 4.50 -4.63 -5.89
N THR A 169 4.40 -5.09 -7.14
CA THR A 169 5.47 -5.83 -7.80
C THR A 169 5.93 -5.07 -9.04
N HIS A 170 7.25 -4.94 -9.19
CA HIS A 170 7.85 -4.48 -10.43
C HIS A 170 8.43 -5.67 -11.18
N LEU A 171 7.98 -5.86 -12.42
CA LEU A 171 8.44 -6.92 -13.28
C LEU A 171 9.86 -6.62 -13.79
N ARG A 172 10.77 -7.62 -13.70
CA ARG A 172 12.15 -7.58 -14.23
C ARG A 172 13.06 -6.53 -13.59
N ALA A 173 13.33 -6.67 -12.29
CA ALA A 173 14.30 -5.84 -11.58
C ALA A 173 15.70 -5.76 -12.26
N HIS A 174 16.03 -6.68 -13.17
CA HIS A 174 17.29 -6.70 -13.89
C HIS A 174 17.38 -5.81 -15.13
N GLU A 175 16.26 -5.39 -15.74
CA GLU A 175 16.31 -4.62 -17.00
C GLU A 175 16.61 -3.13 -16.79
N THR A 176 16.38 -2.60 -15.60
CA THR A 176 16.53 -1.17 -15.31
C THR A 176 17.98 -0.71 -15.12
N GLY A 177 18.91 -1.65 -14.85
CA GLY A 177 20.34 -1.33 -14.73
C GLY A 177 21.11 -1.21 -16.05
N ARG A 178 20.50 -1.52 -17.20
CA ARG A 178 21.20 -1.56 -18.51
C ARG A 178 20.76 -0.53 -19.52
N ASN A 179 19.66 0.16 -19.32
CA ASN A 179 19.08 1.07 -20.35
C ASN A 179 19.03 2.56 -19.96
N LEU A 180 19.75 2.97 -18.93
CA LEU A 180 19.95 4.40 -18.60
C LEU A 180 21.40 4.80 -18.91
N VAL A 181 21.75 4.81 -20.20
CA VAL A 181 22.91 5.51 -20.75
C VAL A 181 22.43 6.45 -21.82
#